data_a4982d9e9c135e0571b6599727f681b1
#
_entry.id   a4982d9e9c135e0571b6599727f681b1
#
_cell.length_a   1.000
_cell.length_b   1.000
_cell.length_c   1.000
_cell.angle_alpha   90.00
_cell.angle_beta   90.00
_cell.angle_gamma   90.00
#
_symmetry.space_group_name_H-M   'P 1'
#
loop_
_entity.id
_entity.type
_entity.pdbx_description
1 polymer ?
#
loop_
_entity_poly.entity_id
_entity_poly.type
_entity_poly.pdbx_seq_one_letter_code
_entity_poly.pdbx_strand_id
1 'polypeptide(L)'
;MNEHQHTYSREPGGVIVNQVRLVQDSEDAKQASGLESVTMDIVAMLFDLIFDDARIPLAIKALISRLQIPVLKVAMLNPGFFSER
;
A
#
# COMPACT_ATOMS: atom_id res chain seq x y z
N MET A 1 -5.22 -20.03 3.46
CA MET A 1 -5.16 -19.37 3.29
C MET A 1 -5.04 -18.54 3.58
N ASN A 2 -4.67 -18.04 3.47
CA ASN A 2 -4.52 -17.15 3.78
C ASN A 2 -4.84 -16.36 3.51
N GLU A 3 -5.28 -16.12 3.36
CA GLU A 3 -5.78 -15.36 3.26
C GLU A 3 -5.61 -14.21 3.65
N HIS A 4 -5.48 -13.97 4.40
CA HIS A 4 -5.10 -12.83 4.91
C HIS A 4 -4.15 -12.20 4.09
N GLN A 5 -3.96 -12.64 3.01
CA GLN A 5 -3.17 -11.95 2.18
C GLN A 5 -3.92 -10.81 1.71
N HIS A 6 -3.43 -9.67 1.52
CA HIS A 6 -4.12 -8.50 1.04
C HIS A 6 -4.30 -8.62 -0.47
N THR A 7 -5.13 -9.57 -0.84
CA THR A 7 -5.39 -9.88 -2.24
C THR A 7 -6.80 -9.45 -2.57
N TYR A 8 -6.96 -8.59 -3.55
CA TYR A 8 -8.25 -7.96 -3.84
C TYR A 8 -8.86 -8.38 -5.17
N SER A 9 -8.18 -9.24 -5.90
CA SER A 9 -8.67 -9.62 -7.21
C SER A 9 -8.39 -11.08 -7.48
N ARG A 10 -9.28 -11.71 -8.21
CA ARG A 10 -9.10 -13.08 -8.65
C ARG A 10 -9.08 -13.17 -10.16
N GLU A 11 -8.89 -12.04 -10.81
CA GLU A 11 -8.89 -12.03 -12.25
C GLU A 11 -7.75 -12.86 -12.79
N PRO A 12 -7.98 -13.60 -13.88
CA PRO A 12 -6.90 -14.33 -14.51
C PRO A 12 -5.79 -13.38 -14.91
N GLY A 13 -4.58 -13.70 -14.54
CA GLY A 13 -3.45 -12.88 -14.90
C GLY A 13 -3.32 -11.61 -14.10
N GLY A 14 -4.22 -11.39 -13.13
CA GLY A 14 -4.15 -10.17 -12.36
C GLY A 14 -4.60 -10.38 -10.94
N VAL A 15 -3.70 -10.18 -10.01
CA VAL A 15 -4.01 -10.19 -8.60
C VAL A 15 -3.52 -8.87 -8.06
N ILE A 16 -4.42 -8.11 -7.45
CA ILE A 16 -4.06 -6.82 -6.86
C ILE A 16 -3.74 -7.06 -5.41
N VAL A 17 -2.50 -6.75 -5.05
CA VAL A 17 -1.99 -6.97 -3.71
C VAL A 17 -1.51 -5.65 -3.15
N ASN A 18 -1.75 -5.41 -1.89
CA ASN A 18 -1.22 -4.23 -1.22
C ASN A 18 0.26 -4.49 -0.94
N GLN A 19 1.10 -4.01 -1.85
CA GLN A 19 2.53 -4.23 -1.76
C GLN A 19 3.15 -3.49 -0.59
N VAL A 20 2.53 -2.40 -0.16
CA VAL A 20 3.05 -1.66 0.99
C VAL A 20 2.99 -2.52 2.24
N ARG A 21 1.97 -3.36 2.38
CA ARG A 21 1.90 -4.28 3.51
C ARG A 21 3.06 -5.27 3.48
N LEU A 22 3.42 -5.72 2.28
CA LEU A 22 4.56 -6.62 2.16
C LEU A 22 5.85 -5.92 2.56
N VAL A 23 6.01 -4.66 2.18
CA VAL A 23 7.19 -3.90 2.58
C VAL A 23 7.23 -3.73 4.09
N GLN A 24 6.09 -3.48 4.71
CA GLN A 24 6.04 -3.32 6.17
C GLN A 24 6.53 -4.56 6.90
N ASP A 25 6.35 -5.73 6.30
CA ASP A 25 6.77 -6.97 6.92
C ASP A 25 8.24 -7.30 6.68
N SER A 26 8.94 -6.49 5.88
CA SER A 26 10.33 -6.76 5.59
C SER A 26 11.21 -6.38 6.78
N GLU A 27 12.40 -6.98 6.84
CA GLU A 27 13.33 -6.68 7.89
C GLU A 27 13.79 -5.24 7.85
N ASP A 28 13.99 -4.71 6.64
CA ASP A 28 14.44 -3.33 6.51
C ASP A 28 13.39 -2.38 7.06
N ALA A 29 12.12 -2.64 6.78
CA ALA A 29 11.05 -1.76 7.25
C ALA A 29 10.92 -1.80 8.76
N LYS A 30 11.21 -2.94 9.36
CA LYS A 30 11.11 -3.07 10.82
C LYS A 30 12.16 -2.24 11.55
N GLN A 31 13.17 -1.80 10.83
CA GLN A 31 14.19 -0.94 11.42
C GLN A 31 13.92 0.52 11.16
N ALA A 32 12.81 0.85 10.53
CA ALA A 32 12.47 2.23 10.22
C ALA A 32 12.19 3.02 11.49
N SER A 33 12.39 4.33 11.41
CA SER A 33 12.08 5.21 12.54
C SER A 33 10.59 5.22 12.79
N GLY A 34 10.22 5.78 13.96
CA GLY A 34 8.80 5.88 14.30
C GLY A 34 7.99 6.63 13.25
N LEU A 35 8.50 7.77 12.77
CA LEU A 35 7.79 8.55 11.77
C LEU A 35 7.69 7.80 10.46
N GLU A 36 8.77 7.12 10.07
CA GLU A 36 8.75 6.34 8.85
C GLU A 36 7.75 5.19 8.95
N SER A 37 7.70 4.53 10.09
CA SER A 37 6.76 3.45 10.30
C SER A 37 5.32 3.94 10.19
N VAL A 38 5.03 5.07 10.81
CA VAL A 38 3.69 5.65 10.74
C VAL A 38 3.35 6.02 9.31
N THR A 39 4.31 6.59 8.58
CA THR A 39 4.09 6.96 7.19
C THR A 39 3.74 5.74 6.35
N MET A 40 4.51 4.66 6.50
CA MET A 40 4.22 3.44 5.78
C MET A 40 2.84 2.90 6.11
N ASP A 41 2.48 2.97 7.37
CA ASP A 41 1.18 2.46 7.79
C ASP A 41 0.04 3.26 7.18
N ILE A 42 0.19 4.58 7.12
CA ILE A 42 -0.83 5.42 6.51
C ILE A 42 -0.97 5.10 5.02
N VAL A 43 0.15 4.98 4.32
CA VAL A 43 0.12 4.65 2.90
C VAL A 43 -0.52 3.29 2.67
N ALA A 44 -0.15 2.32 3.51
CA ALA A 44 -0.72 0.98 3.40
C ALA A 44 -2.24 1.01 3.59
N MET A 45 -2.70 1.77 4.58
CA MET A 45 -4.13 1.90 4.83
C MET A 45 -4.86 2.55 3.67
N LEU A 46 -4.26 3.57 3.08
CA LEU A 46 -4.87 4.22 1.92
C LEU A 46 -5.06 3.23 0.77
N PHE A 47 -4.05 2.43 0.51
CA PHE A 47 -4.19 1.44 -0.57
C PHE A 47 -5.20 0.36 -0.20
N ASP A 48 -5.25 -0.04 1.07
CA ASP A 48 -6.29 -0.98 1.49
C ASP A 48 -7.67 -0.42 1.20
N LEU A 49 -7.91 0.84 1.54
CA LEU A 49 -9.20 1.46 1.32
C LEU A 49 -9.54 1.53 -0.17
N ILE A 50 -8.56 1.89 -0.99
CA ILE A 50 -8.78 1.99 -2.43
C ILE A 50 -9.11 0.62 -3.03
N PHE A 51 -8.29 -0.37 -2.70
CA PHE A 51 -8.44 -1.68 -3.31
C PHE A 51 -9.68 -2.41 -2.83
N ASP A 52 -10.17 -2.03 -1.65
CA ASP A 52 -11.33 -2.65 -1.06
C ASP A 52 -12.64 -1.98 -1.47
N ASP A 53 -12.55 -0.86 -2.15
CA ASP A 53 -13.72 -0.07 -2.51
C ASP A 53 -14.36 -0.64 -3.78
N ALA A 54 -15.55 -1.21 -3.62
CA ALA A 54 -16.24 -1.84 -4.75
C ALA A 54 -16.67 -0.83 -5.82
N ARG A 55 -16.68 0.47 -5.48
CA ARG A 55 -17.09 1.49 -6.44
C ARG A 55 -16.00 1.81 -7.44
N ILE A 56 -14.77 1.42 -7.15
CA ILE A 56 -13.66 1.70 -8.05
C ILE A 56 -13.53 0.52 -9.02
N PRO A 57 -13.58 0.77 -10.36
CA PRO A 57 -13.44 -0.32 -11.32
C PRO A 57 -12.09 -1.01 -11.19
N LEU A 58 -12.09 -2.29 -11.48
CA LEU A 58 -10.87 -3.09 -11.39
C LEU A 58 -9.75 -2.54 -12.26
N ALA A 59 -10.10 -2.03 -13.44
CA ALA A 59 -9.09 -1.46 -14.33
C ALA A 59 -8.36 -0.29 -13.69
N ILE A 60 -9.11 0.53 -12.94
CA ILE A 60 -8.52 1.67 -12.25
C ILE A 60 -7.65 1.18 -11.09
N LYS A 61 -8.13 0.18 -10.36
CA LYS A 61 -7.33 -0.40 -9.28
C LYS A 61 -6.02 -0.96 -9.80
N ALA A 62 -6.05 -1.55 -10.99
CA ALA A 62 -4.83 -2.09 -11.57
C ALA A 62 -3.82 -0.99 -11.88
N LEU A 63 -4.30 0.15 -12.36
CA LEU A 63 -3.42 1.30 -12.61
C LEU A 63 -2.85 1.84 -11.30
N ILE A 64 -3.69 1.96 -10.29
CA ILE A 64 -3.27 2.45 -8.99
C ILE A 64 -2.26 1.49 -8.38
N SER A 65 -2.45 0.20 -8.61
CA SER A 65 -1.54 -0.81 -8.08
C SER A 65 -0.11 -0.59 -8.56
N ARG A 66 0.05 -0.07 -9.76
CA ARG A 66 1.39 0.18 -10.31
C ARG A 66 2.07 1.36 -9.64
N LEU A 67 1.31 2.19 -8.94
CA LEU A 67 1.85 3.37 -8.29
C LEU A 67 2.24 3.14 -6.85
N GLN A 68 2.00 1.95 -6.33
CA GLN A 68 2.21 1.70 -4.91
C GLN A 68 3.61 2.02 -4.43
N ILE A 69 4.62 1.48 -5.10
CA ILE A 69 5.99 1.70 -4.67
C ILE A 69 6.45 3.13 -4.94
N PRO A 70 6.18 3.72 -6.12
CA PRO A 70 6.53 5.13 -6.30
C PRO A 70 5.90 6.05 -5.26
N VAL A 71 4.62 5.82 -4.93
CA VAL A 71 3.95 6.64 -3.92
C VAL A 71 4.61 6.44 -2.56
N LEU A 72 4.91 5.21 -2.21
CA LEU A 72 5.58 4.94 -0.95
C LEU A 72 6.93 5.65 -0.88
N LYS A 73 7.69 5.62 -1.97
CA LYS A 73 8.99 6.30 -2.00
C LYS A 73 8.85 7.79 -1.78
N VAL A 74 7.88 8.41 -2.44
CA VAL A 74 7.64 9.84 -2.26
C VAL A 74 7.27 10.13 -0.82
N ALA A 75 6.38 9.32 -0.26
CA ALA A 75 5.95 9.52 1.12
C ALA A 75 7.11 9.36 2.09
N MET A 76 8.00 8.42 1.83
CA MET A 76 9.15 8.20 2.71
C MET A 76 10.16 9.32 2.62
N LEU A 77 10.29 9.95 1.45
CA LEU A 77 11.18 11.10 1.29
C LEU A 77 10.63 12.33 1.99
N ASN A 78 9.33 12.37 2.21
CA ASN A 78 8.68 13.50 2.86
C ASN A 78 7.81 13.00 4.00
N PRO A 79 8.41 12.42 5.03
CA PRO A 79 7.63 11.75 6.06
C PRO A 79 6.68 12.67 6.83
N GLY A 80 6.96 13.97 6.81
CA GLY A 80 6.06 14.93 7.44
C GLY A 80 4.82 15.25 6.63
N PHE A 81 4.75 14.78 5.39
CA PHE A 81 3.67 15.14 4.49
C PHE A 81 2.30 14.83 5.08
N PHE A 82 2.17 13.69 5.74
CA PHE A 82 0.88 13.29 6.28
C PHE A 82 0.63 13.82 7.69
N SER A 83 1.64 14.41 8.32
CA SER A 83 1.48 14.93 9.67
C SER A 83 1.42 16.44 9.73
N GLU A 84 1.75 17.10 8.64
CA GLU A 84 1.68 18.54 8.56
C GLU A 84 0.33 19.01 8.09
N ARG A 85 0.05 20.22 8.47
CA ARG A 85 -1.22 20.75 8.05
C ARG A 85 -1.10 22.01 7.35
#